data_b3cc7e66e4c7d703b8fcab10dad287d2
#
_entry.id   b3cc7e66e4c7d703b8fcab10dad287d2
#
_cell.length_a   1.000
_cell.length_b   1.000
_cell.length_c   1.000
_cell.angle_alpha   90.00
_cell.angle_beta   90.00
_cell.angle_gamma   90.00
#
_symmetry.space_group_name_H-M   'P 1'
#
loop_
_entity.id
_entity.type
_entity.pdbx_description
1 polymer ?
#
loop_
_entity_poly.entity_id
_entity_poly.type
_entity_poly.pdbx_seq_one_letter_code
_entity_poly.pdbx_strand_id
1 'polypeptide(L)'
;MSYNTSEFRGEAHNPMRIANAGADYFSVLEKRLPEELKKKGIPAVVRSDVAKSGGLLGTRVPMLVISHPNPPSRYFDIGVVVNGQVLSFPLLGYSAENTRANKIDETRSQGKLLKGLLMRKPDEFRLQQEELWQADVINTILSFYD
;
A
#
# COMPACT_ATOMS: atom_id res chain seq x y z
N MET A 1 4.23 11.28 -9.57
CA MET A 1 2.98 10.53 -9.52
C MET A 1 2.20 10.86 -8.27
N SER A 2 0.92 10.68 -8.29
CA SER A 2 0.08 10.91 -7.12
C SER A 2 -1.07 9.92 -7.08
N TYR A 3 -1.56 9.64 -5.88
CA TYR A 3 -2.72 8.79 -5.69
C TYR A 3 -3.86 9.61 -5.12
N ASN A 4 -5.03 9.48 -5.72
CA ASN A 4 -6.23 10.07 -5.17
C ASN A 4 -6.81 9.11 -4.13
N THR A 5 -7.33 9.63 -3.02
CA THR A 5 -7.94 8.78 -1.99
C THR A 5 -9.09 7.93 -2.52
N SER A 6 -9.74 8.36 -3.59
CA SER A 6 -10.77 7.56 -4.26
C SER A 6 -10.22 6.29 -4.93
N GLU A 7 -8.91 6.22 -5.16
CA GLU A 7 -8.25 5.04 -5.73
C GLU A 7 -7.86 4.01 -4.67
N PHE A 8 -7.99 4.34 -3.40
CA PHE A 8 -7.65 3.43 -2.31
C PHE A 8 -8.62 2.26 -2.28
N ARG A 9 -8.08 1.06 -2.15
CA ARG A 9 -8.84 -0.19 -2.23
C ARG A 9 -9.07 -0.86 -0.90
N GLY A 10 -9.05 -0.09 0.17
CA GLY A 10 -9.19 -0.57 1.52
C GLY A 10 -7.97 -0.18 2.34
N GLU A 11 -7.83 -0.81 3.47
CA GLU A 11 -6.76 -0.52 4.41
C GLU A 11 -6.07 -1.81 4.82
N ALA A 12 -4.73 -1.78 4.83
CA ALA A 12 -3.93 -2.90 5.32
C ALA A 12 -3.95 -2.98 6.84
N HIS A 13 -4.23 -1.87 7.50
CA HIS A 13 -4.32 -1.76 8.97
C HIS A 13 -5.16 -0.54 9.31
N ASN A 14 -5.82 -0.56 10.46
CA ASN A 14 -6.61 0.57 10.91
C ASN A 14 -5.74 1.82 11.11
N PRO A 15 -6.25 3.02 10.84
CA PRO A 15 -5.53 4.25 11.12
C PRO A 15 -5.13 4.35 12.58
N MET A 16 -3.95 4.91 12.81
CA MET A 16 -3.41 5.05 14.16
C MET A 16 -3.10 6.51 14.44
N ARG A 17 -3.24 6.88 15.72
CA ARG A 17 -2.73 8.16 16.18
C ARG A 17 -1.28 8.00 16.58
N ILE A 18 -0.42 8.87 16.04
CA ILE A 18 0.98 8.94 16.41
C ILE A 18 1.24 10.25 17.13
N ALA A 19 1.91 10.15 18.27
CA ALA A 19 2.34 11.34 19.00
C ALA A 19 3.53 11.97 18.27
N ASN A 20 3.63 13.28 18.25
CA ASN A 20 4.76 14.01 17.66
C ASN A 20 5.01 13.72 16.17
N ALA A 21 3.96 13.40 15.43
CA ALA A 21 4.11 13.20 13.99
C ALA A 21 4.20 14.54 13.30
N GLY A 22 5.40 14.96 13.02
CA GLY A 22 5.64 16.04 12.09
C GLY A 22 6.18 15.51 10.79
N ALA A 23 6.50 16.41 9.87
CA ALA A 23 7.20 16.07 8.64
C ALA A 23 8.48 15.26 8.88
N ASP A 24 9.07 15.45 10.06
CA ASP A 24 10.31 14.76 10.44
C ASP A 24 10.14 13.24 10.52
N TYR A 25 9.00 12.77 11.02
CA TYR A 25 8.73 11.32 11.06
C TYR A 25 8.66 10.69 9.69
N PHE A 26 8.03 11.39 8.76
CA PHE A 26 7.97 10.89 7.39
C PHE A 26 9.36 10.79 6.78
N SER A 27 10.20 11.80 7.01
CA SER A 27 11.58 11.81 6.50
C SER A 27 12.41 10.68 7.09
N VAL A 28 12.28 10.44 8.38
CA VAL A 28 12.97 9.32 9.06
C VAL A 28 12.50 7.99 8.49
N LEU A 29 11.20 7.83 8.34
CA LEU A 29 10.61 6.61 7.80
C LEU A 29 11.10 6.36 6.37
N GLU A 30 11.09 7.40 5.53
CA GLU A 30 11.56 7.31 4.15
C GLU A 30 13.00 6.83 4.05
N LYS A 31 13.87 7.33 4.93
CA LYS A 31 15.29 6.97 4.94
C LYS A 31 15.57 5.60 5.54
N ARG A 32 14.89 5.28 6.63
CA ARG A 32 15.22 4.12 7.44
C ARG A 32 14.41 2.87 7.11
N LEU A 33 13.20 3.04 6.60
CA LEU A 33 12.33 1.89 6.32
C LEU A 33 12.93 0.90 5.32
N PRO A 34 13.50 1.35 4.18
CA PRO A 34 14.09 0.40 3.23
C PRO A 34 15.21 -0.44 3.86
N GLU A 35 16.04 0.18 4.67
CA GLU A 35 17.14 -0.51 5.36
C GLU A 35 16.63 -1.53 6.36
N GLU A 36 15.62 -1.15 7.13
CA GLU A 36 15.05 -2.00 8.16
C GLU A 36 14.32 -3.20 7.56
N LEU A 37 13.59 -2.99 6.47
CA LEU A 37 12.95 -4.09 5.74
C LEU A 37 13.97 -5.06 5.19
N LYS A 38 15.05 -4.55 4.60
CA LYS A 38 16.13 -5.38 4.08
C LYS A 38 16.80 -6.17 5.20
N LYS A 39 17.05 -5.54 6.34
CA LYS A 39 17.68 -6.16 7.51
C LYS A 39 16.85 -7.32 8.05
N LYS A 40 15.52 -7.18 8.00
CA LYS A 40 14.60 -8.24 8.44
C LYS A 40 14.33 -9.30 7.38
N GLY A 41 14.91 -9.15 6.19
CA GLY A 41 14.67 -10.08 5.09
C GLY A 41 13.28 -9.97 4.47
N ILE A 42 12.61 -8.82 4.63
CA ILE A 42 11.30 -8.59 4.06
C ILE A 42 11.48 -8.03 2.65
N PRO A 43 11.04 -8.75 1.60
CA PRO A 43 11.16 -8.23 0.24
C PRO A 43 10.23 -7.05 0.03
N ALA A 44 10.79 -5.89 -0.32
CA ALA A 44 10.00 -4.69 -0.52
C ALA A 44 10.77 -3.66 -1.33
N VAL A 45 10.03 -2.89 -2.13
CA VAL A 45 10.52 -1.71 -2.82
C VAL A 45 9.75 -0.52 -2.26
N VAL A 46 10.46 0.47 -1.76
CA VAL A 46 9.86 1.66 -1.14
C VAL A 46 10.09 2.85 -2.04
N ARG A 47 9.03 3.57 -2.36
CA ARG A 47 9.14 4.83 -3.13
C ARG A 47 8.28 5.91 -2.51
N SER A 48 8.65 7.15 -2.77
CA SER A 48 7.89 8.32 -2.31
C SER A 48 6.84 8.72 -3.34
N ASP A 49 5.71 9.15 -2.85
CA ASP A 49 4.62 9.64 -3.68
C ASP A 49 3.79 10.67 -2.90
N VAL A 50 2.65 11.04 -3.44
CA VAL A 50 1.74 12.01 -2.84
C VAL A 50 0.33 11.46 -2.84
N ALA A 51 -0.34 11.55 -1.70
CA ALA A 51 -1.77 11.25 -1.59
C ALA A 51 -2.56 12.56 -1.69
N LYS A 52 -3.62 12.54 -2.48
CA LYS A 52 -4.52 13.68 -2.69
C LYS A 52 -5.92 13.33 -2.22
N SER A 53 -6.53 14.27 -1.51
CA SER A 53 -7.90 14.14 -1.04
C SER A 53 -8.68 15.38 -1.45
N GLY A 54 -9.90 15.20 -1.95
CA GLY A 54 -10.75 16.31 -2.40
C GLY A 54 -10.46 16.74 -3.82
N GLY A 55 -11.08 17.83 -4.25
CA GLY A 55 -10.91 18.36 -5.61
C GLY A 55 -9.70 19.27 -5.76
N LEU A 56 -9.84 20.30 -6.59
CA LEU A 56 -8.76 21.25 -6.90
C LEU A 56 -8.14 21.91 -5.67
N LEU A 57 -8.93 22.12 -4.61
CA LEU A 57 -8.48 22.70 -3.35
C LEU A 57 -8.25 21.64 -2.27
N GLY A 58 -8.12 20.38 -2.67
CA GLY A 58 -7.97 19.28 -1.74
C GLY A 58 -6.59 19.23 -1.08
N THR A 59 -6.52 18.45 -0.03
CA THR A 59 -5.29 18.24 0.74
C THR A 59 -4.33 17.31 -0.01
N ARG A 60 -3.06 17.65 0.03
CA ARG A 60 -1.97 16.80 -0.47
C ARG A 60 -1.04 16.49 0.67
N VAL A 61 -0.74 15.21 0.86
CA VAL A 61 0.17 14.77 1.92
C VAL A 61 1.21 13.81 1.34
N PRO A 62 2.41 13.79 1.92
CA PRO A 62 3.43 12.83 1.48
C PRO A 62 3.00 11.42 1.80
N MET A 63 3.41 10.49 0.96
CA MET A 63 3.07 9.08 1.07
C MET A 63 4.28 8.24 0.68
N LEU A 64 4.47 7.12 1.35
CA LEU A 64 5.35 6.07 0.86
C LEU A 64 4.50 4.99 0.21
N VAL A 65 5.01 4.40 -0.84
CA VAL A 65 4.40 3.26 -1.50
C VAL A 65 5.35 2.07 -1.39
N ILE A 66 4.86 0.99 -0.83
CA ILE A 66 5.63 -0.22 -0.61
C ILE A 66 5.08 -1.31 -1.48
N SER A 67 5.91 -1.79 -2.39
CA SER A 67 5.55 -2.83 -3.35
C SER A 67 6.38 -4.08 -3.09
N HIS A 68 5.77 -5.24 -3.33
CA HIS A 68 6.53 -6.48 -3.36
C HIS A 68 7.36 -6.54 -4.64
N PRO A 69 8.67 -6.86 -4.57
CA PRO A 69 9.53 -6.80 -5.74
C PRO A 69 9.32 -7.93 -6.75
N ASN A 70 8.55 -8.95 -6.39
CA ASN A 70 8.29 -10.07 -7.26
C ASN A 70 6.97 -9.88 -8.01
N PRO A 71 6.98 -9.45 -9.29
CA PRO A 71 5.77 -9.16 -10.04
C PRO A 71 4.75 -10.30 -10.09
N PRO A 72 5.15 -11.61 -10.15
CA PRO A 72 4.18 -12.69 -10.13
C PRO A 72 3.37 -12.79 -8.85
N SER A 73 3.83 -12.19 -7.75
CA SER A 73 3.10 -12.22 -6.47
C SER A 73 1.75 -11.52 -6.55
N ARG A 74 1.64 -10.47 -7.33
CA ARG A 74 0.43 -9.67 -7.49
C ARG A 74 -0.16 -9.20 -6.16
N TYR A 75 0.70 -8.86 -5.22
CA TYR A 75 0.26 -8.27 -3.96
C TYR A 75 -0.08 -6.80 -4.18
N PHE A 76 -1.10 -6.34 -3.48
CA PHE A 76 -1.42 -4.92 -3.48
C PHE A 76 -0.28 -4.11 -2.87
N ASP A 77 0.00 -2.96 -3.47
CA ASP A 77 0.92 -2.00 -2.87
C ASP A 77 0.31 -1.44 -1.59
N ILE A 78 1.16 -1.20 -0.61
CA ILE A 78 0.76 -0.61 0.65
C ILE A 78 1.16 0.86 0.64
N GLY A 79 0.20 1.74 0.86
CA GLY A 79 0.49 3.14 1.11
C GLY A 79 0.78 3.39 2.57
N VAL A 80 1.67 4.32 2.85
CA VAL A 80 1.91 4.83 4.21
C VAL A 80 1.71 6.32 4.16
N VAL A 81 0.63 6.78 4.76
CA VAL A 81 0.24 8.19 4.73
C VAL A 81 0.35 8.76 6.14
N VAL A 82 1.11 9.85 6.27
CA VAL A 82 1.21 10.60 7.51
C VAL A 82 0.55 11.94 7.31
N ASN A 83 -0.60 12.13 7.95
CA ASN A 83 -1.35 13.39 7.89
C ASN A 83 -1.53 13.92 9.32
N GLY A 84 -0.70 14.89 9.70
CA GLY A 84 -0.69 15.37 11.07
C GLY A 84 -0.32 14.27 12.03
N GLN A 85 -1.23 13.93 12.94
CA GLN A 85 -1.03 12.86 13.90
C GLN A 85 -1.66 11.53 13.49
N VAL A 86 -2.09 11.41 12.23
CA VAL A 86 -2.74 10.21 11.73
C VAL A 86 -1.80 9.46 10.79
N LEU A 87 -1.54 8.21 11.14
CA LEU A 87 -0.80 7.27 10.31
C LEU A 87 -1.81 6.29 9.73
N SER A 88 -1.87 6.19 8.42
CA SER A 88 -2.79 5.29 7.74
C SER A 88 -2.08 4.42 6.70
N PHE A 89 -2.69 3.29 6.39
CA PHE A 89 -2.10 2.28 5.51
C PHE A 89 -3.10 1.86 4.43
N PRO A 90 -3.37 2.75 3.46
CA PRO A 90 -4.28 2.39 2.38
C PRO A 90 -3.67 1.32 1.49
N LEU A 91 -4.54 0.46 0.96
CA LEU A 91 -4.16 -0.46 -0.12
C LEU A 91 -4.36 0.25 -1.45
N LEU A 92 -3.36 0.20 -2.30
CA LEU A 92 -3.30 1.00 -3.51
C LEU A 92 -3.59 0.21 -4.80
N GLY A 93 -3.86 -1.07 -4.66
CA GLY A 93 -3.93 -1.95 -5.81
C GLY A 93 -2.53 -2.43 -6.19
N TYR A 94 -2.35 -2.79 -7.43
CA TYR A 94 -1.06 -3.26 -7.94
C TYR A 94 -0.14 -2.10 -8.28
N SER A 95 1.15 -2.38 -8.40
CA SER A 95 2.13 -1.36 -8.71
C SER A 95 1.76 -0.56 -9.97
N ALA A 96 2.24 0.69 -10.05
CA ALA A 96 1.94 1.60 -11.14
C ALA A 96 2.29 1.01 -12.52
N GLU A 97 3.30 0.16 -12.58
CA GLU A 97 3.70 -0.52 -13.82
C GLU A 97 2.63 -1.46 -14.33
N ASN A 98 1.84 -2.04 -13.43
CA ASN A 98 0.79 -2.99 -13.74
C ASN A 98 -0.62 -2.39 -13.70
N THR A 99 -0.75 -1.11 -13.33
CA THR A 99 -2.05 -0.47 -13.14
C THR A 99 -2.89 -0.52 -14.41
N ARG A 100 -2.25 -0.32 -15.57
CA ARG A 100 -2.91 -0.34 -16.84
C ARG A 100 -3.40 -1.76 -17.23
N ALA A 101 -2.55 -2.74 -16.99
CA ALA A 101 -2.89 -4.14 -17.18
C ALA A 101 -4.01 -4.57 -16.24
N ASN A 102 -3.98 -4.10 -15.02
CA ASN A 102 -4.99 -4.40 -14.02
C ASN A 102 -6.34 -3.79 -14.33
N LYS A 103 -6.37 -2.56 -14.86
CA LYS A 103 -7.62 -1.95 -15.33
C LYS A 103 -8.22 -2.74 -16.49
N ILE A 104 -7.38 -3.22 -17.38
CA ILE A 104 -7.83 -4.08 -18.49
C ILE A 104 -8.34 -5.40 -17.94
N ASP A 105 -7.64 -6.00 -16.99
CA ASP A 105 -8.05 -7.24 -16.35
C ASP A 105 -9.34 -7.07 -15.54
N GLU A 106 -9.49 -5.97 -14.82
CA GLU A 106 -10.73 -5.64 -14.11
C GLU A 106 -11.89 -5.46 -15.09
N THR A 107 -11.67 -4.78 -16.19
CA THR A 107 -12.69 -4.60 -17.24
C THR A 107 -13.05 -5.92 -17.89
N ARG A 108 -12.06 -6.76 -18.16
CA ARG A 108 -12.29 -8.11 -18.66
C ARG A 108 -12.97 -8.99 -17.62
N SER A 109 -12.62 -8.82 -16.35
CA SER A 109 -13.24 -9.55 -15.25
C SER A 109 -14.68 -9.16 -15.05
N GLN A 110 -15.05 -7.91 -15.29
CA GLN A 110 -16.44 -7.48 -15.19
C GLN A 110 -17.31 -8.09 -16.28
N GLY A 111 -16.77 -8.23 -17.49
CA GLY A 111 -17.46 -8.94 -18.57
C GLY A 111 -17.51 -10.45 -18.38
N LYS A 112 -16.50 -11.01 -17.73
CA LYS A 112 -16.39 -12.43 -17.41
C LYS A 112 -16.60 -12.73 -15.93
N LEU A 113 -17.06 -11.75 -15.18
CA LEU A 113 -17.09 -11.80 -13.73
C LEU A 113 -17.87 -13.02 -13.24
N LEU A 114 -18.99 -13.28 -13.86
CA LEU A 114 -19.82 -14.42 -13.50
C LEU A 114 -19.11 -15.74 -13.75
N LYS A 115 -18.36 -15.85 -14.84
CA LYS A 115 -17.62 -17.07 -15.14
C LYS A 115 -16.38 -17.22 -14.26
N GLY A 116 -15.66 -16.12 -14.03
CA GLY A 116 -14.46 -16.13 -13.21
C GLY A 116 -14.74 -16.41 -11.74
N LEU A 117 -15.76 -15.78 -11.19
CA LEU A 117 -16.14 -15.97 -9.79
C LEU A 117 -16.72 -17.36 -9.53
N LEU A 118 -17.40 -17.93 -10.51
CA LEU A 118 -17.95 -19.27 -10.39
C LEU A 118 -16.87 -20.34 -10.51
N MET A 119 -15.77 -20.03 -11.16
CA MET A 119 -14.72 -21.00 -11.47
C MET A 119 -13.48 -20.91 -10.61
N ARG A 120 -13.23 -19.79 -9.91
CA ARG A 120 -12.01 -19.60 -9.13
C ARG A 120 -12.30 -18.97 -7.80
N LYS A 121 -12.20 -19.75 -6.76
CA LYS A 121 -12.02 -19.21 -5.43
C LYS A 121 -10.64 -18.54 -5.36
N PRO A 122 -10.49 -17.42 -4.65
CA PRO A 122 -9.16 -16.90 -4.36
C PRO A 122 -8.30 -17.99 -3.74
N ASP A 123 -7.04 -18.04 -4.14
CA ASP A 123 -6.10 -18.96 -3.52
C ASP A 123 -5.87 -18.51 -2.08
N GLU A 124 -6.45 -19.25 -1.13
CA GLU A 124 -6.37 -18.91 0.28
C GLU A 124 -4.94 -18.89 0.81
N PHE A 125 -4.09 -19.79 0.32
CA PHE A 125 -2.69 -19.80 0.73
C PHE A 125 -1.95 -18.58 0.27
N ARG A 126 -2.26 -18.10 -0.92
CA ARG A 126 -1.69 -16.90 -1.46
C ARG A 126 -2.15 -15.67 -0.69
N LEU A 127 -3.43 -15.60 -0.36
CA LEU A 127 -3.97 -14.51 0.46
C LEU A 127 -3.33 -14.49 1.84
N GLN A 128 -3.09 -15.65 2.44
CA GLN A 128 -2.40 -15.75 3.71
C GLN A 128 -0.96 -15.24 3.62
N GLN A 129 -0.27 -15.56 2.53
CA GLN A 129 1.08 -15.08 2.30
C GLN A 129 1.11 -13.55 2.12
N GLU A 130 0.15 -13.01 1.40
CA GLU A 130 0.01 -11.57 1.23
C GLU A 130 -0.27 -10.87 2.56
N GLU A 131 -1.19 -11.41 3.34
CA GLU A 131 -1.52 -10.87 4.67
C GLU A 131 -0.31 -10.90 5.60
N LEU A 132 0.46 -11.97 5.55
CA LEU A 132 1.67 -12.09 6.36
C LEU A 132 2.71 -11.06 5.94
N TRP A 133 2.91 -10.89 4.64
CA TRP A 133 3.82 -9.88 4.12
C TRP A 133 3.38 -8.47 4.53
N GLN A 134 2.10 -8.16 4.42
CA GLN A 134 1.53 -6.88 4.86
C GLN A 134 1.77 -6.67 6.36
N ALA A 135 1.52 -7.68 7.17
CA ALA A 135 1.75 -7.60 8.60
C ALA A 135 3.22 -7.36 8.94
N ASP A 136 4.13 -8.03 8.25
CA ASP A 136 5.57 -7.85 8.45
C ASP A 136 6.01 -6.42 8.10
N VAL A 137 5.52 -5.88 7.00
CA VAL A 137 5.81 -4.51 6.59
C VAL A 137 5.25 -3.53 7.61
N ILE A 138 3.99 -3.67 7.97
CA ILE A 138 3.32 -2.76 8.91
C ILE A 138 3.97 -2.81 10.29
N ASN A 139 4.26 -3.98 10.81
CA ASN A 139 4.93 -4.12 12.10
C ASN A 139 6.31 -3.45 12.10
N THR A 140 7.01 -3.51 10.99
CA THR A 140 8.28 -2.81 10.84
C THR A 140 8.08 -1.29 10.92
N ILE A 141 7.06 -0.78 10.23
CA ILE A 141 6.73 0.65 10.28
C ILE A 141 6.33 1.07 11.69
N LEU A 142 5.49 0.28 12.36
CA LEU A 142 5.03 0.59 13.70
C LEU A 142 6.18 0.65 14.70
N SER A 143 7.24 -0.10 14.49
CA SER A 143 8.41 -0.09 15.36
C SER A 143 9.12 1.27 15.41
N PHE A 144 8.93 2.12 14.39
CA PHE A 144 9.51 3.46 14.37
C PHE A 144 8.74 4.46 15.25
N TYR A 145 7.54 4.10 15.68
CA TYR A 145 6.66 4.99 16.44
C TYR A 145 6.45 4.56 17.89
N ASP A 146 7.11 3.52 18.30
CA ASP A 146 7.07 3.03 19.67
C ASP A 146 7.97 3.83 20.61
#